data_18c4b028f81afa5b19ce5cf6e6233de6
#
_entry.id   18c4b028f81afa5b19ce5cf6e6233de6
#
_cell.length_a   1.000
_cell.length_b   1.000
_cell.length_c   1.000
_cell.angle_alpha   90.00
_cell.angle_beta   90.00
_cell.angle_gamma   90.00
#
_symmetry.space_group_name_H-M   'P 1'
#
loop_
_entity.id
_entity.type
_entity.pdbx_description
1 polymer ?
#
loop_
_entity_poly.entity_id
_entity_poly.type
_entity_poly.pdbx_seq_one_letter_code
_entity_poly.pdbx_strand_id
1 'polypeptide(L)'
;MKKKHYMTLMLVVSIIGWAAYTLWQDKSQESATGNIASDSSPVTRSLISTAQPALRTFKVQVPWIGTVKSQNSINLTALVVGRVETIDAEDQRHIEKGRSVMRLGGPQIEDARAKLTAEIESLGTQVDLARETLVRLEENLKTRLATKDQVAAAQEAKVRLEAQLRDARLSLKTLNNQSNITAPMNGIFTNRRVSVGQDVTAGQVVGDIIDTDRLRVEASFFPQQDIELQGKEATIRSNENQTVTGIVRQVLPRASRTGAVMVWIEGPQIDAHLHPGQMVGGDIAAESRSGTLAVPESAIVYDAQDHPILFVRKDSAYERLGIQTGLEQDGWIEVLSGLKQDQFVVTQGAYELFYRKFNEQFKVQD
;
A
#
# COMPACT_ATOMS: atom_id res chain seq x y z
N MET A 1 -13.55 -38.34 -39.72
CA MET A 1 -12.32 -38.58 -40.49
C MET A 1 -11.11 -37.69 -40.10
N LYS A 2 -11.11 -36.94 -38.99
CA LYS A 2 -10.00 -36.04 -38.61
C LYS A 2 -9.05 -36.58 -37.50
N LYS A 3 -9.32 -37.71 -36.89
CA LYS A 3 -8.47 -38.32 -35.84
C LYS A 3 -7.33 -39.25 -36.34
N LYS A 4 -7.35 -39.68 -37.60
CA LYS A 4 -6.29 -40.57 -38.15
C LYS A 4 -5.03 -39.86 -38.61
N HIS A 5 -5.08 -38.55 -38.91
CA HIS A 5 -3.94 -37.77 -39.43
C HIS A 5 -2.98 -37.27 -38.35
N TYR A 6 -3.43 -37.13 -37.09
CA TYR A 6 -2.56 -36.72 -35.98
C TYR A 6 -1.67 -37.85 -35.43
N MET A 7 -2.14 -39.11 -35.58
CA MET A 7 -1.38 -40.26 -35.10
C MET A 7 -0.22 -40.63 -36.04
N THR A 8 -0.35 -40.37 -37.33
CA THR A 8 0.72 -40.54 -38.32
C THR A 8 1.77 -39.44 -38.28
N LEU A 9 1.40 -38.23 -37.93
CA LEU A 9 2.35 -37.09 -37.76
C LEU A 9 3.24 -37.24 -36.51
N MET A 10 2.69 -37.77 -35.42
CA MET A 10 3.47 -38.04 -34.20
C MET A 10 4.51 -39.18 -34.36
N LEU A 11 4.21 -40.17 -35.16
CA LEU A 11 5.13 -41.31 -35.44
C LEU A 11 6.32 -40.88 -36.34
N VAL A 12 6.13 -39.95 -37.24
CA VAL A 12 7.21 -39.49 -38.14
C VAL A 12 8.16 -38.53 -37.38
N VAL A 13 7.67 -37.75 -36.44
CA VAL A 13 8.52 -36.85 -35.62
C VAL A 13 9.38 -37.66 -34.62
N SER A 14 8.87 -38.76 -34.08
CA SER A 14 9.64 -39.61 -33.16
C SER A 14 10.76 -40.41 -33.87
N ILE A 15 10.55 -40.78 -35.14
CA ILE A 15 11.58 -41.50 -35.91
C ILE A 15 12.71 -40.54 -36.34
N ILE A 16 12.41 -39.31 -36.70
CA ILE A 16 13.44 -38.30 -37.07
C ILE A 16 14.25 -37.90 -35.85
N GLY A 17 13.64 -37.78 -34.67
CA GLY A 17 14.33 -37.47 -33.40
C GLY A 17 15.32 -38.62 -33.00
N TRP A 18 14.95 -39.88 -33.22
CA TRP A 18 15.80 -41.00 -32.90
C TRP A 18 16.99 -41.15 -33.87
N ALA A 19 16.79 -40.91 -35.15
CA ALA A 19 17.86 -40.92 -36.15
C ALA A 19 18.89 -39.77 -35.94
N ALA A 20 18.45 -38.60 -35.48
CA ALA A 20 19.35 -37.48 -35.14
C ALA A 20 20.17 -37.76 -33.85
N TYR A 21 19.58 -38.49 -32.91
CA TYR A 21 20.25 -38.89 -31.66
C TYR A 21 21.35 -39.94 -31.89
N THR A 22 21.11 -40.94 -32.79
CA THR A 22 22.10 -41.95 -33.12
C THR A 22 23.27 -41.40 -33.95
N LEU A 23 23.02 -40.42 -34.85
CA LEU A 23 24.07 -39.74 -35.62
C LEU A 23 24.95 -38.81 -34.76
N TRP A 24 24.41 -38.32 -33.61
CA TRP A 24 25.21 -37.51 -32.68
C TRP A 24 26.10 -38.36 -31.77
N GLN A 25 25.69 -39.60 -31.44
CA GLN A 25 26.51 -40.52 -30.64
C GLN A 25 27.70 -41.12 -31.43
N ASP A 26 27.59 -41.28 -32.74
CA ASP A 26 28.66 -41.90 -33.58
C ASP A 26 29.84 -40.96 -33.86
N LYS A 27 29.66 -39.63 -33.61
CA LYS A 27 30.71 -38.62 -33.75
C LYS A 27 31.62 -38.47 -32.51
N SER A 28 31.34 -39.18 -31.41
CA SER A 28 32.05 -39.03 -30.14
C SER A 28 33.08 -40.14 -29.87
N GLN A 29 33.27 -41.09 -30.80
CA GLN A 29 34.12 -42.28 -30.57
C GLN A 29 35.35 -42.41 -31.51
N GLU A 30 35.69 -41.39 -32.26
CA GLU A 30 36.89 -41.44 -33.08
C GLU A 30 37.91 -40.33 -32.66
N SER A 31 38.70 -40.64 -31.63
CA SER A 31 40.06 -40.13 -31.40
C SER A 31 40.57 -40.51 -30.00
N ALA A 32 40.97 -41.75 -29.82
CA ALA A 32 41.82 -42.11 -28.66
C ALA A 32 42.74 -43.32 -28.97
N THR A 33 43.70 -43.12 -29.84
CA THR A 33 44.91 -44.01 -29.84
C THR A 33 46.10 -43.18 -30.32
N GLY A 34 46.95 -42.84 -29.40
CA GLY A 34 48.21 -42.19 -29.76
C GLY A 34 48.99 -41.61 -28.60
N ASN A 35 49.99 -42.33 -28.15
CA ASN A 35 51.18 -41.91 -27.41
C ASN A 35 51.05 -41.58 -25.90
N ILE A 36 51.53 -42.54 -25.13
CA ILE A 36 52.07 -42.33 -23.79
C ILE A 36 53.40 -41.53 -23.93
N ALA A 37 53.36 -40.23 -23.82
CA ALA A 37 54.48 -39.40 -23.46
C ALA A 37 54.18 -38.87 -22.06
N SER A 38 55.06 -39.25 -21.12
CA SER A 38 55.13 -38.70 -19.78
C SER A 38 55.32 -37.19 -19.87
N ASP A 39 54.24 -36.44 -19.77
CA ASP A 39 54.32 -35.01 -19.63
C ASP A 39 53.78 -34.66 -18.23
N SER A 40 54.69 -34.13 -17.46
CA SER A 40 54.44 -33.53 -16.15
C SER A 40 53.31 -32.54 -16.28
N SER A 41 52.15 -32.88 -15.73
CA SER A 41 51.04 -31.93 -15.57
C SER A 41 51.57 -30.64 -14.99
N PRO A 42 51.34 -29.50 -15.64
CA PRO A 42 51.63 -28.23 -15.01
C PRO A 42 50.75 -28.14 -13.74
N VAL A 43 51.41 -28.15 -12.59
CA VAL A 43 50.79 -27.69 -11.34
C VAL A 43 50.18 -26.36 -11.69
N THR A 44 48.84 -26.32 -11.82
CA THR A 44 48.08 -25.10 -11.97
C THR A 44 48.45 -24.23 -10.77
N ARG A 45 49.41 -23.32 -10.95
CA ARG A 45 49.66 -22.27 -9.97
C ARG A 45 48.35 -21.51 -9.86
N SER A 46 47.61 -21.80 -8.83
CA SER A 46 46.47 -20.98 -8.42
C SER A 46 46.97 -19.55 -8.31
N LEU A 47 46.53 -18.72 -9.26
CA LEU A 47 46.91 -17.31 -9.30
C LEU A 47 46.22 -16.64 -8.14
N ILE A 48 46.94 -16.47 -7.02
CA ILE A 48 46.46 -15.68 -5.91
C ILE A 48 46.44 -14.23 -6.35
N SER A 49 45.27 -13.65 -6.45
CA SER A 49 45.09 -12.25 -6.74
C SER A 49 44.84 -11.45 -5.44
N THR A 50 45.45 -10.29 -5.37
CA THR A 50 45.26 -9.38 -4.23
C THR A 50 44.75 -8.04 -4.68
N ALA A 51 43.88 -7.40 -3.91
CA ALA A 51 43.43 -6.03 -4.12
C ALA A 51 43.39 -5.27 -2.79
N GLN A 52 43.44 -3.95 -2.87
CA GLN A 52 43.17 -3.12 -1.69
C GLN A 52 41.69 -3.08 -1.41
N PRO A 53 41.28 -2.98 -0.11
CA PRO A 53 39.90 -2.72 0.25
C PRO A 53 39.39 -1.42 -0.38
N ALA A 54 38.16 -1.42 -0.84
CA ALA A 54 37.55 -0.23 -1.42
C ALA A 54 36.68 0.49 -0.37
N LEU A 55 36.69 1.82 -0.42
CA LEU A 55 35.69 2.59 0.33
C LEU A 55 34.36 2.56 -0.44
N ARG A 56 33.31 2.04 0.19
CA ARG A 56 31.99 1.92 -0.44
C ARG A 56 30.90 2.51 0.44
N THR A 57 29.74 2.71 -0.18
CA THR A 57 28.52 3.11 0.50
C THR A 57 27.56 1.92 0.54
N PHE A 58 27.20 1.51 1.73
CA PHE A 58 26.18 0.49 1.96
C PHE A 58 24.87 1.13 2.37
N LYS A 59 23.76 0.63 1.83
CA LYS A 59 22.42 1.08 2.18
C LYS A 59 21.74 0.02 3.02
N VAL A 60 21.35 0.39 4.25
CA VAL A 60 20.49 -0.45 5.07
C VAL A 60 19.09 -0.34 4.51
N GLN A 61 18.57 -1.44 3.97
CA GLN A 61 17.21 -1.52 3.44
C GLN A 61 16.37 -2.37 4.37
N VAL A 62 15.19 -1.86 4.73
CA VAL A 62 14.21 -2.57 5.54
C VAL A 62 13.10 -3.07 4.63
N PRO A 63 13.02 -4.38 4.37
CA PRO A 63 11.96 -4.95 3.55
C PRO A 63 10.62 -4.86 4.27
N TRP A 64 9.57 -4.59 3.51
CA TRP A 64 8.21 -4.49 4.02
C TRP A 64 7.18 -5.01 3.02
N ILE A 65 6.02 -5.35 3.53
CA ILE A 65 4.81 -5.68 2.75
C ILE A 65 3.64 -4.85 3.27
N GLY A 66 2.70 -4.51 2.41
CA GLY A 66 1.59 -3.68 2.82
C GLY A 66 0.44 -3.66 1.82
N THR A 67 -0.57 -2.86 2.15
CA THR A 67 -1.76 -2.67 1.33
C THR A 67 -2.00 -1.19 1.13
N VAL A 68 -2.34 -0.82 -0.09
CA VAL A 68 -2.75 0.55 -0.42
C VAL A 68 -4.14 0.81 0.14
N LYS A 69 -4.29 1.89 0.88
CA LYS A 69 -5.59 2.33 1.42
C LYS A 69 -5.84 3.79 1.11
N SER A 70 -7.10 4.13 0.99
CA SER A 70 -7.52 5.52 1.00
C SER A 70 -7.25 6.14 2.36
N GLN A 71 -6.78 7.39 2.39
CA GLN A 71 -6.62 8.14 3.65
C GLN A 71 -7.97 8.50 4.27
N ASN A 72 -8.99 8.71 3.43
CA ASN A 72 -10.34 9.09 3.84
C ASN A 72 -11.35 8.07 3.32
N SER A 73 -12.11 7.50 4.22
CA SER A 73 -13.24 6.63 3.91
C SER A 73 -14.42 7.00 4.80
N ILE A 74 -15.59 7.14 4.22
CA ILE A 74 -16.82 7.50 4.93
C ILE A 74 -17.89 6.46 4.67
N ASN A 75 -18.43 5.88 5.74
CA ASN A 75 -19.58 5.01 5.66
C ASN A 75 -20.83 5.87 5.49
N LEU A 76 -21.59 5.62 4.44
CA LEU A 76 -22.90 6.22 4.24
C LEU A 76 -23.94 5.47 5.05
N THR A 77 -24.72 6.21 5.84
CA THR A 77 -25.78 5.64 6.67
C THR A 77 -27.13 6.24 6.33
N ALA A 78 -28.18 5.43 6.41
CA ALA A 78 -29.54 5.92 6.38
C ALA A 78 -29.83 6.76 7.63
N LEU A 79 -30.33 7.98 7.46
CA LEU A 79 -30.62 8.89 8.57
C LEU A 79 -32.05 8.71 9.11
N VAL A 80 -32.94 8.15 8.28
CA VAL A 80 -34.35 7.88 8.61
C VAL A 80 -34.70 6.45 8.21
N VAL A 81 -35.78 5.95 8.83
CA VAL A 81 -36.39 4.68 8.43
C VAL A 81 -37.14 4.89 7.12
N GLY A 82 -37.00 3.98 6.18
CA GLY A 82 -37.68 4.05 4.90
C GLY A 82 -37.34 2.90 3.97
N ARG A 83 -37.87 2.96 2.76
CA ARG A 83 -37.56 2.02 1.67
C ARG A 83 -36.66 2.68 0.64
N VAL A 84 -35.67 1.97 0.15
CA VAL A 84 -34.83 2.45 -0.96
C VAL A 84 -35.67 2.55 -2.23
N GLU A 85 -35.96 3.76 -2.70
CA GLU A 85 -36.69 4.00 -3.94
C GLU A 85 -35.82 3.99 -5.15
N THR A 86 -34.72 4.72 -5.10
CA THR A 86 -33.73 4.81 -6.17
C THR A 86 -32.31 4.73 -5.64
N ILE A 87 -31.44 4.17 -6.45
CA ILE A 87 -29.98 4.23 -6.24
C ILE A 87 -29.44 4.98 -7.47
N ASP A 88 -29.02 6.23 -7.24
CA ASP A 88 -28.60 7.14 -8.30
C ASP A 88 -27.09 6.98 -8.58
N ALA A 89 -26.31 6.49 -7.60
CA ALA A 89 -24.89 6.22 -7.75
C ALA A 89 -24.64 4.78 -8.21
N GLU A 90 -23.84 4.62 -9.25
CA GLU A 90 -23.35 3.31 -9.68
C GLU A 90 -22.22 2.84 -8.76
N ASP A 91 -22.23 1.54 -8.41
CA ASP A 91 -21.16 0.93 -7.61
C ASP A 91 -19.83 0.97 -8.36
N GLN A 92 -18.73 1.21 -7.65
CA GLN A 92 -17.37 1.36 -8.19
C GLN A 92 -17.18 2.56 -9.14
N ARG A 93 -18.07 3.55 -9.09
CA ARG A 93 -17.95 4.77 -9.88
C ARG A 93 -17.67 6.02 -9.05
N HIS A 94 -16.99 6.98 -9.71
CA HIS A 94 -16.71 8.29 -9.11
C HIS A 94 -18.00 9.07 -8.89
N ILE A 95 -18.11 9.67 -7.72
CA ILE A 95 -19.20 10.56 -7.33
C ILE A 95 -18.66 11.85 -6.74
N GLU A 96 -19.26 12.95 -7.13
CA GLU A 96 -18.92 14.27 -6.61
C GLU A 96 -19.67 14.57 -5.29
N LYS A 97 -19.03 15.37 -4.44
CA LYS A 97 -19.65 15.87 -3.21
C LYS A 97 -20.99 16.54 -3.48
N GLY A 98 -22.01 16.20 -2.68
CA GLY A 98 -23.36 16.73 -2.78
C GLY A 98 -24.27 16.03 -3.78
N ARG A 99 -23.76 15.14 -4.62
CA ARG A 99 -24.57 14.33 -5.52
C ARG A 99 -25.39 13.30 -4.74
N SER A 100 -26.60 13.05 -5.20
CA SER A 100 -27.46 12.00 -4.65
C SER A 100 -26.85 10.63 -4.90
N VAL A 101 -26.72 9.84 -3.84
CA VAL A 101 -26.30 8.44 -3.90
C VAL A 101 -27.53 7.54 -4.00
N MET A 102 -28.52 7.79 -3.17
CA MET A 102 -29.79 7.07 -3.18
C MET A 102 -30.90 7.89 -2.47
N ARG A 103 -32.14 7.58 -2.80
CA ARG A 103 -33.32 8.17 -2.17
C ARG A 103 -34.10 7.12 -1.42
N LEU A 104 -34.49 7.52 -0.23
CA LEU A 104 -35.39 6.77 0.63
C LEU A 104 -36.80 7.34 0.51
N GLY A 105 -37.79 6.46 0.45
CA GLY A 105 -39.19 6.79 0.44
C GLY A 105 -39.99 5.75 1.19
N GLY A 106 -41.20 5.47 0.70
CA GLY A 106 -42.13 4.53 1.28
C GLY A 106 -43.17 5.20 2.22
N PRO A 107 -44.16 4.44 2.67
CA PRO A 107 -45.36 5.02 3.32
C PRO A 107 -45.03 5.92 4.50
N GLN A 108 -44.03 5.55 5.32
CA GLN A 108 -43.68 6.34 6.52
C GLN A 108 -43.14 7.73 6.18
N ILE A 109 -42.26 7.84 5.15
CA ILE A 109 -41.73 9.12 4.71
C ILE A 109 -42.79 9.94 3.99
N GLU A 110 -43.60 9.31 3.16
CA GLU A 110 -44.70 9.95 2.45
C GLU A 110 -45.76 10.51 3.40
N ASP A 111 -46.18 9.73 4.41
CA ASP A 111 -47.10 10.20 5.45
C ASP A 111 -46.55 11.37 6.26
N ALA A 112 -45.27 11.30 6.65
CA ALA A 112 -44.62 12.39 7.37
C ALA A 112 -44.53 13.66 6.50
N ARG A 113 -44.20 13.50 5.21
CA ARG A 113 -44.15 14.62 4.24
C ARG A 113 -45.54 15.24 4.03
N ALA A 114 -46.57 14.39 3.86
CA ALA A 114 -47.94 14.85 3.68
C ALA A 114 -48.44 15.63 4.91
N LYS A 115 -48.18 15.12 6.13
CA LYS A 115 -48.53 15.81 7.37
C LYS A 115 -47.86 17.18 7.48
N LEU A 116 -46.58 17.28 7.25
CA LEU A 116 -45.84 18.53 7.29
C LEU A 116 -46.28 19.51 6.20
N THR A 117 -46.66 19.03 5.02
CA THR A 117 -47.17 19.85 3.93
C THR A 117 -48.54 20.44 4.30
N ALA A 118 -49.45 19.62 4.84
CA ALA A 118 -50.74 20.10 5.31
C ALA A 118 -50.65 21.13 6.46
N GLU A 119 -49.71 20.88 7.38
CA GLU A 119 -49.42 21.82 8.48
C GLU A 119 -48.89 23.18 7.95
N ILE A 120 -47.97 23.15 6.98
CA ILE A 120 -47.44 24.36 6.33
C ILE A 120 -48.57 25.16 5.64
N GLU A 121 -49.46 24.48 4.93
CA GLU A 121 -50.60 25.08 4.27
C GLU A 121 -51.57 25.71 5.28
N SER A 122 -51.92 25.00 6.34
CA SER A 122 -52.77 25.51 7.43
C SER A 122 -52.15 26.72 8.12
N LEU A 123 -50.87 26.64 8.50
CA LEU A 123 -50.15 27.77 9.15
C LEU A 123 -50.00 28.95 8.19
N GLY A 124 -49.79 28.70 6.89
CA GLY A 124 -49.74 29.77 5.88
C GLY A 124 -51.05 30.57 5.86
N THR A 125 -52.20 29.87 5.80
CA THR A 125 -53.55 30.52 5.86
C THR A 125 -53.73 31.30 7.16
N GLN A 126 -53.29 30.76 8.31
CA GLN A 126 -53.40 31.45 9.60
C GLN A 126 -52.52 32.70 9.65
N VAL A 127 -51.31 32.68 9.09
CA VAL A 127 -50.42 33.87 8.99
C VAL A 127 -51.09 34.95 8.15
N ASP A 128 -51.70 34.56 7.00
CA ASP A 128 -52.36 35.55 6.13
C ASP A 128 -53.56 36.22 6.83
N LEU A 129 -54.38 35.46 7.54
CA LEU A 129 -55.49 36.00 8.35
C LEU A 129 -54.98 36.88 9.48
N ALA A 130 -53.91 36.49 10.16
CA ALA A 130 -53.32 37.32 11.21
C ALA A 130 -52.72 38.64 10.64
N ARG A 131 -52.12 38.59 9.45
CA ARG A 131 -51.64 39.76 8.74
C ARG A 131 -52.77 40.73 8.38
N GLU A 132 -53.86 40.23 7.81
CA GLU A 132 -55.04 41.03 7.49
C GLU A 132 -55.64 41.66 8.73
N THR A 133 -55.75 40.90 9.82
CA THR A 133 -56.23 41.38 11.11
C THR A 133 -55.37 42.48 11.67
N LEU A 134 -54.04 42.36 11.60
CA LEU A 134 -53.10 43.39 12.03
C LEU A 134 -53.30 44.66 11.22
N VAL A 135 -53.30 44.58 9.88
CA VAL A 135 -53.50 45.76 8.98
C VAL A 135 -54.81 46.48 9.32
N ARG A 136 -55.90 45.72 9.49
CA ARG A 136 -57.20 46.31 9.88
C ARG A 136 -57.18 46.99 11.24
N LEU A 137 -56.51 46.41 12.25
CA LEU A 137 -56.35 47.03 13.56
C LEU A 137 -55.46 48.28 13.54
N GLU A 138 -54.41 48.32 12.72
CA GLU A 138 -53.55 49.49 12.53
C GLU A 138 -54.33 50.64 11.89
N GLU A 139 -55.22 50.41 10.92
CA GLU A 139 -56.11 51.38 10.35
C GLU A 139 -57.13 51.90 11.35
N ASN A 140 -57.75 50.98 12.11
CA ASN A 140 -58.71 51.33 13.18
C ASN A 140 -58.02 52.12 14.30
N LEU A 141 -56.76 51.90 14.60
CA LEU A 141 -56.00 52.71 15.55
C LEU A 141 -55.85 54.15 15.09
N LYS A 142 -55.66 54.44 13.79
CA LYS A 142 -55.57 55.76 13.22
C LYS A 142 -56.89 56.51 13.42
N THR A 143 -58.02 55.84 13.36
CA THR A 143 -59.38 56.41 13.57
C THR A 143 -59.87 56.31 15.03
N ARG A 144 -58.98 55.88 15.97
CA ARG A 144 -59.30 55.69 17.39
C ARG A 144 -60.37 54.58 17.67
N LEU A 145 -60.59 53.68 16.73
CA LEU A 145 -61.51 52.54 16.88
C LEU A 145 -60.84 51.32 17.43
N ALA A 146 -59.50 51.30 17.56
CA ALA A 146 -58.70 50.23 18.18
C ALA A 146 -57.71 50.83 19.18
N THR A 147 -57.23 50.01 20.14
CA THR A 147 -56.23 50.39 21.13
C THR A 147 -54.81 49.92 20.67
N LYS A 148 -53.78 50.54 21.22
CA LYS A 148 -52.38 50.12 20.96
C LYS A 148 -52.14 48.68 21.43
N ASP A 149 -52.77 48.29 22.53
CA ASP A 149 -52.64 46.90 23.07
C ASP A 149 -53.26 45.86 22.14
N GLN A 150 -54.38 46.18 21.46
CA GLN A 150 -54.96 45.31 20.44
C GLN A 150 -54.04 45.12 19.21
N VAL A 151 -53.39 46.20 18.76
CA VAL A 151 -52.40 46.12 17.67
C VAL A 151 -51.19 45.32 18.10
N ALA A 152 -50.68 45.56 19.33
CA ALA A 152 -49.55 44.80 19.86
C ALA A 152 -49.86 43.29 19.99
N ALA A 153 -51.04 42.92 20.49
CA ALA A 153 -51.46 41.56 20.57
C ALA A 153 -51.61 40.86 19.20
N ALA A 154 -52.15 41.62 18.21
CA ALA A 154 -52.24 41.09 16.84
C ALA A 154 -50.86 40.90 16.18
N GLN A 155 -49.93 41.84 16.41
CA GLN A 155 -48.54 41.74 15.95
C GLN A 155 -47.84 40.51 16.59
N GLU A 156 -48.03 40.33 17.91
CA GLU A 156 -47.49 39.16 18.61
C GLU A 156 -48.07 37.83 18.06
N ALA A 157 -49.34 37.75 17.83
CA ALA A 157 -50.00 36.60 17.26
C ALA A 157 -49.47 36.25 15.86
N LYS A 158 -49.31 37.30 15.00
CA LYS A 158 -48.69 37.13 13.67
C LYS A 158 -47.26 36.61 13.76
N VAL A 159 -46.38 37.19 14.58
CA VAL A 159 -44.99 36.78 14.77
C VAL A 159 -44.92 35.33 15.25
N ARG A 160 -45.76 34.95 16.17
CA ARG A 160 -45.83 33.54 16.67
C ARG A 160 -46.18 32.56 15.55
N LEU A 161 -47.21 32.87 14.74
CA LEU A 161 -47.62 32.02 13.62
C LEU A 161 -46.56 31.95 12.53
N GLU A 162 -45.89 33.08 12.22
CA GLU A 162 -44.76 33.08 11.30
C GLU A 162 -43.58 32.24 11.78
N ALA A 163 -43.32 32.17 13.10
CA ALA A 163 -42.31 31.29 13.69
C ALA A 163 -42.70 29.85 13.52
N GLN A 164 -43.95 29.46 13.82
CA GLN A 164 -44.46 28.10 13.63
C GLN A 164 -44.39 27.64 12.17
N LEU A 165 -44.74 28.53 11.22
CA LEU A 165 -44.67 28.26 9.80
C LEU A 165 -43.22 28.01 9.36
N ARG A 166 -42.26 28.82 9.89
CA ARG A 166 -40.84 28.56 9.62
C ARG A 166 -40.37 27.22 10.15
N ASP A 167 -40.78 26.84 11.36
CA ASP A 167 -40.37 25.56 11.97
C ASP A 167 -40.94 24.40 11.21
N ALA A 168 -42.20 24.43 10.76
CA ALA A 168 -42.79 23.39 9.92
C ALA A 168 -42.07 23.27 8.57
N ARG A 169 -41.68 24.36 7.92
CA ARG A 169 -40.88 24.38 6.68
C ARG A 169 -39.48 23.81 6.88
N LEU A 170 -38.83 24.11 8.00
CA LEU A 170 -37.55 23.54 8.36
C LEU A 170 -37.63 22.04 8.59
N SER A 171 -38.71 21.58 9.26
CA SER A 171 -38.94 20.16 9.49
C SER A 171 -39.10 19.39 8.17
N LEU A 172 -39.88 19.93 7.22
CA LEU A 172 -40.04 19.33 5.89
C LEU A 172 -38.73 19.30 5.11
N LYS A 173 -37.95 20.40 5.15
CA LYS A 173 -36.62 20.45 4.54
C LYS A 173 -35.70 19.41 5.15
N THR A 174 -35.69 19.25 6.45
CA THR A 174 -34.88 18.27 7.17
C THR A 174 -35.27 16.84 6.77
N LEU A 175 -36.54 16.52 6.73
CA LEU A 175 -37.03 15.21 6.26
C LEU A 175 -36.56 14.92 4.82
N ASN A 176 -36.69 15.88 3.92
CA ASN A 176 -36.26 15.74 2.54
C ASN A 176 -34.72 15.55 2.43
N ASN A 177 -33.94 16.27 3.23
CA ASN A 177 -32.50 16.09 3.27
C ASN A 177 -32.09 14.73 3.86
N GLN A 178 -32.79 14.26 4.89
CA GLN A 178 -32.52 12.96 5.52
C GLN A 178 -32.95 11.78 4.67
N SER A 179 -34.01 11.95 3.85
CA SER A 179 -34.46 10.93 2.91
C SER A 179 -33.62 10.87 1.62
N ASN A 180 -32.81 11.87 1.33
CA ASN A 180 -31.88 11.90 0.20
C ASN A 180 -30.44 11.75 0.69
N ILE A 181 -29.89 10.56 0.57
CA ILE A 181 -28.50 10.28 0.97
C ILE A 181 -27.58 10.81 -0.10
N THR A 182 -26.78 11.81 0.24
CA THR A 182 -25.83 12.48 -0.67
C THR A 182 -24.39 12.15 -0.32
N ALA A 183 -23.50 12.25 -1.28
CA ALA A 183 -22.06 12.10 -1.08
C ALA A 183 -21.49 13.25 -0.24
N PRO A 184 -20.88 12.99 0.92
CA PRO A 184 -20.29 14.04 1.77
C PRO A 184 -18.96 14.58 1.23
N MET A 185 -18.29 13.81 0.35
CA MET A 185 -17.02 14.17 -0.29
C MET A 185 -16.96 13.61 -1.71
N ASN A 186 -15.98 14.07 -2.51
CA ASN A 186 -15.63 13.44 -3.76
C ASN A 186 -14.98 12.07 -3.49
N GLY A 187 -15.20 11.09 -4.36
CA GLY A 187 -14.61 9.76 -4.21
C GLY A 187 -15.32 8.69 -5.04
N ILE A 188 -15.01 7.45 -4.78
CA ILE A 188 -15.68 6.31 -5.42
C ILE A 188 -16.70 5.73 -4.44
N PHE A 189 -17.94 5.60 -4.91
CA PHE A 189 -18.98 4.87 -4.17
C PHE A 189 -18.72 3.37 -4.30
N THR A 190 -18.66 2.67 -3.17
CA THR A 190 -18.33 1.24 -3.12
C THR A 190 -19.05 0.51 -1.98
N ASN A 191 -18.95 -0.81 -1.95
CA ASN A 191 -19.51 -1.65 -0.90
C ASN A 191 -21.01 -1.39 -0.70
N ARG A 192 -21.77 -1.26 -1.77
CA ARG A 192 -23.22 -1.11 -1.71
C ARG A 192 -23.86 -2.31 -0.98
N ARG A 193 -24.56 -2.02 0.13
CA ARG A 193 -25.14 -3.03 1.03
C ARG A 193 -26.65 -3.15 0.94
N VAL A 194 -27.27 -2.35 0.09
CA VAL A 194 -28.71 -2.29 -0.05
C VAL A 194 -29.15 -2.34 -1.52
N SER A 195 -30.39 -2.75 -1.75
CA SER A 195 -31.00 -2.83 -3.07
C SER A 195 -32.27 -2.00 -3.13
N VAL A 196 -32.67 -1.59 -4.34
CA VAL A 196 -33.94 -0.91 -4.57
C VAL A 196 -35.08 -1.80 -4.07
N GLY A 197 -36.06 -1.20 -3.35
CA GLY A 197 -37.19 -1.89 -2.73
C GLY A 197 -36.88 -2.43 -1.33
N GLN A 198 -35.66 -2.39 -0.85
CA GLN A 198 -35.27 -2.85 0.49
C GLN A 198 -35.62 -1.80 1.54
N ASP A 199 -36.16 -2.26 2.67
CA ASP A 199 -36.39 -1.42 3.86
C ASP A 199 -35.08 -1.25 4.64
N VAL A 200 -34.82 -0.02 5.10
CA VAL A 200 -33.65 0.36 5.88
C VAL A 200 -34.05 1.05 7.19
N THR A 201 -33.23 0.88 8.20
CA THR A 201 -33.38 1.54 9.50
C THR A 201 -32.42 2.71 9.66
N ALA A 202 -32.77 3.66 10.51
CA ALA A 202 -31.88 4.77 10.85
C ALA A 202 -30.56 4.23 11.45
N GLY A 203 -29.41 4.74 10.99
CA GLY A 203 -28.07 4.28 11.37
C GLY A 203 -27.55 3.08 10.56
N GLN A 204 -28.36 2.46 9.71
CA GLN A 204 -27.92 1.36 8.87
C GLN A 204 -26.93 1.86 7.80
N VAL A 205 -25.78 1.19 7.69
CA VAL A 205 -24.78 1.48 6.64
C VAL A 205 -25.31 0.97 5.30
N VAL A 206 -25.33 1.85 4.31
CA VAL A 206 -25.86 1.58 2.95
C VAL A 206 -24.78 1.42 1.91
N GLY A 207 -23.57 1.92 2.18
CA GLY A 207 -22.39 1.84 1.33
C GLY A 207 -21.26 2.70 1.87
N ASP A 208 -20.18 2.77 1.12
CA ASP A 208 -18.99 3.54 1.52
C ASP A 208 -18.58 4.49 0.38
N ILE A 209 -18.00 5.64 0.72
CA ILE A 209 -17.28 6.49 -0.23
C ILE A 209 -15.82 6.50 0.18
N ILE A 210 -14.93 6.17 -0.75
CA ILE A 210 -13.49 6.21 -0.57
C ILE A 210 -12.87 7.32 -1.42
N ASP A 211 -12.00 8.11 -0.82
CA ASP A 211 -11.18 9.11 -1.50
C ASP A 211 -10.09 8.37 -2.30
N THR A 212 -9.99 8.62 -3.59
CA THR A 212 -8.96 8.03 -4.47
C THR A 212 -7.83 8.99 -4.79
N ASP A 213 -7.96 10.26 -4.42
CA ASP A 213 -6.98 11.30 -4.68
C ASP A 213 -5.88 11.33 -3.60
N ARG A 214 -6.15 10.70 -2.47
CA ARG A 214 -5.21 10.62 -1.34
C ARG A 214 -5.11 9.19 -0.85
N LEU A 215 -4.02 8.55 -1.24
CA LEU A 215 -3.73 7.18 -0.86
C LEU A 215 -2.57 7.14 0.13
N ARG A 216 -2.48 6.04 0.85
CA ARG A 216 -1.31 5.68 1.64
C ARG A 216 -1.09 4.18 1.56
N VAL A 217 0.14 3.77 1.72
CA VAL A 217 0.46 2.36 1.93
C VAL A 217 0.56 2.11 3.43
N GLU A 218 -0.27 1.21 3.92
CA GLU A 218 -0.14 0.67 5.28
C GLU A 218 0.79 -0.54 5.18
N ALA A 219 2.07 -0.29 5.48
CA ALA A 219 3.13 -1.28 5.39
C ALA A 219 3.45 -1.86 6.77
N SER A 220 3.86 -3.13 6.80
CA SER A 220 4.32 -3.81 7.99
C SER A 220 5.70 -4.40 7.77
N PHE A 221 6.57 -4.30 8.78
CA PHE A 221 7.91 -4.86 8.77
C PHE A 221 8.29 -5.39 10.15
N PHE A 222 9.31 -6.24 10.21
CA PHE A 222 9.86 -6.73 11.47
C PHE A 222 11.14 -5.97 11.79
N PRO A 223 11.16 -5.13 12.85
CA PRO A 223 12.35 -4.40 13.22
C PRO A 223 13.42 -5.36 13.77
N GLN A 224 14.61 -5.31 13.22
CA GLN A 224 15.76 -6.05 13.73
C GLN A 224 16.56 -5.23 14.74
N GLN A 225 16.43 -3.90 14.73
CA GLN A 225 17.09 -2.92 15.62
C GLN A 225 16.19 -1.68 15.72
N ASP A 226 16.49 -0.80 16.69
CA ASP A 226 15.87 0.54 16.80
C ASP A 226 16.36 1.43 15.66
N ILE A 227 15.67 1.35 14.52
CA ILE A 227 15.97 2.14 13.32
C ILE A 227 14.90 3.22 13.17
N GLU A 228 15.35 4.48 13.04
CA GLU A 228 14.46 5.59 12.74
C GLU A 228 14.08 5.58 11.25
N LEU A 229 12.82 5.30 10.98
CA LEU A 229 12.29 5.21 9.61
C LEU A 229 11.46 6.43 9.20
N GLN A 230 11.05 7.28 10.15
CA GLN A 230 10.23 8.44 9.83
C GLN A 230 10.99 9.41 8.91
N GLY A 231 10.33 9.87 7.85
CA GLY A 231 10.93 10.75 6.84
C GLY A 231 11.81 10.04 5.81
N LYS A 232 12.04 8.73 5.95
CA LYS A 232 12.86 7.97 5.00
C LYS A 232 12.10 7.66 3.72
N GLU A 233 12.86 7.53 2.63
CA GLU A 233 12.32 7.15 1.32
C GLU A 233 12.01 5.65 1.30
N ALA A 234 10.86 5.31 0.73
CA ALA A 234 10.42 3.94 0.51
C ALA A 234 10.26 3.68 -0.98
N THR A 235 10.83 2.59 -1.44
CA THR A 235 10.60 2.05 -2.78
C THR A 235 9.45 1.06 -2.70
N ILE A 236 8.48 1.21 -3.58
CA ILE A 236 7.25 0.42 -3.62
C ILE A 236 7.22 -0.33 -4.95
N ARG A 237 7.13 -1.64 -4.89
CA ARG A 237 6.99 -2.52 -6.06
C ARG A 237 5.57 -3.07 -6.10
N SER A 238 4.90 -2.86 -7.21
CA SER A 238 3.59 -3.42 -7.52
C SER A 238 3.75 -4.76 -8.27
N ASN A 239 2.72 -5.60 -8.23
CA ASN A 239 2.66 -6.86 -9.00
C ASN A 239 2.74 -6.63 -10.53
N GLU A 240 2.46 -5.42 -11.00
CA GLU A 240 2.54 -5.03 -12.41
C GLU A 240 3.95 -4.60 -12.85
N ASN A 241 4.97 -4.90 -12.05
CA ASN A 241 6.37 -4.52 -12.28
C ASN A 241 6.61 -3.00 -12.31
N GLN A 242 5.67 -2.21 -11.76
CA GLN A 242 5.84 -0.77 -11.57
C GLN A 242 6.56 -0.52 -10.26
N THR A 243 7.53 0.38 -10.31
CA THR A 243 8.25 0.86 -9.12
C THR A 243 7.90 2.33 -8.92
N VAL A 244 7.36 2.65 -7.77
CA VAL A 244 7.05 4.02 -7.35
C VAL A 244 7.76 4.32 -6.04
N THR A 245 7.93 5.61 -5.73
CA THR A 245 8.55 6.05 -4.47
C THR A 245 7.54 6.77 -3.59
N GLY A 246 7.76 6.64 -2.29
CA GLY A 246 7.01 7.33 -1.25
C GLY A 246 7.90 7.68 -0.07
N ILE A 247 7.35 8.37 0.90
CA ILE A 247 8.03 8.77 2.13
C ILE A 247 7.29 8.18 3.32
N VAL A 248 8.02 7.60 4.26
CA VAL A 248 7.45 7.14 5.55
C VAL A 248 7.01 8.38 6.33
N ARG A 249 5.70 8.59 6.41
CA ARG A 249 5.12 9.71 7.16
C ARG A 249 5.02 9.45 8.63
N GLN A 250 4.70 8.23 8.98
CA GLN A 250 4.48 7.85 10.37
C GLN A 250 4.89 6.40 10.63
N VAL A 251 5.53 6.17 11.74
CA VAL A 251 5.74 4.85 12.34
C VAL A 251 4.73 4.71 13.47
N LEU A 252 3.87 3.69 13.41
CA LEU A 252 2.85 3.49 14.43
C LEU A 252 3.47 2.88 15.68
N PRO A 253 3.17 3.42 16.88
CA PRO A 253 3.83 2.99 18.13
C PRO A 253 3.38 1.62 18.63
N ARG A 254 2.41 1.00 17.95
CA ARG A 254 1.87 -0.30 18.34
C ARG A 254 2.35 -1.39 17.38
N ALA A 255 3.10 -2.35 17.90
CA ALA A 255 3.40 -3.56 17.19
C ALA A 255 2.15 -4.48 17.10
N SER A 256 2.07 -5.24 16.02
CA SER A 256 1.05 -6.29 15.85
C SER A 256 1.29 -7.43 16.85
N ARG A 257 0.34 -8.36 16.96
CA ARG A 257 0.51 -9.57 17.78
C ARG A 257 1.71 -10.43 17.35
N THR A 258 2.16 -10.27 16.12
CA THR A 258 3.32 -10.98 15.56
C THR A 258 4.64 -10.23 15.77
N GLY A 259 4.62 -9.04 16.41
CA GLY A 259 5.80 -8.20 16.60
C GLY A 259 6.11 -7.29 15.41
N ALA A 260 5.32 -7.34 14.32
CA ALA A 260 5.51 -6.43 13.19
C ALA A 260 5.09 -5.00 13.58
N VAL A 261 5.89 -4.04 13.17
CA VAL A 261 5.59 -2.60 13.29
C VAL A 261 4.93 -2.12 12.00
N MET A 262 3.95 -1.25 12.14
CA MET A 262 3.25 -0.65 11.00
C MET A 262 3.77 0.75 10.71
N VAL A 263 3.91 1.06 9.43
CA VAL A 263 4.27 2.40 8.94
C VAL A 263 3.30 2.85 7.87
N TRP A 264 3.11 4.15 7.78
CA TRP A 264 2.36 4.79 6.71
C TRP A 264 3.34 5.42 5.71
N ILE A 265 3.22 5.01 4.46
CA ILE A 265 4.01 5.55 3.36
C ILE A 265 3.07 6.33 2.46
N GLU A 266 3.44 7.57 2.16
CA GLU A 266 2.65 8.51 1.36
C GLU A 266 3.53 9.17 0.31
N GLY A 267 2.91 9.61 -0.78
CA GLY A 267 3.60 10.34 -1.83
C GLY A 267 2.78 10.47 -3.11
N PRO A 268 3.07 11.47 -3.93
CA PRO A 268 2.29 11.76 -5.13
C PRO A 268 2.33 10.64 -6.18
N GLN A 269 3.38 9.81 -6.18
CA GLN A 269 3.45 8.66 -7.07
C GLN A 269 2.52 7.53 -6.62
N ILE A 270 2.25 7.42 -5.32
CA ILE A 270 1.27 6.47 -4.77
C ILE A 270 -0.12 6.85 -5.25
N ASP A 271 -0.48 8.12 -5.12
CA ASP A 271 -1.79 8.65 -5.52
C ASP A 271 -2.05 8.48 -7.03
N ALA A 272 -1.00 8.64 -7.85
CA ALA A 272 -1.11 8.62 -9.30
C ALA A 272 -1.12 7.21 -9.93
N HIS A 273 -0.51 6.21 -9.27
CA HIS A 273 -0.18 4.93 -9.91
C HIS A 273 -0.72 3.69 -9.18
N LEU A 274 -1.17 3.85 -7.92
CA LEU A 274 -1.66 2.72 -7.14
C LEU A 274 -3.16 2.83 -6.91
N HIS A 275 -3.78 1.70 -6.57
CA HIS A 275 -5.22 1.61 -6.34
C HIS A 275 -5.53 1.10 -4.93
N PRO A 276 -6.59 1.61 -4.28
CA PRO A 276 -7.04 1.13 -2.98
C PRO A 276 -7.29 -0.39 -3.00
N GLY A 277 -6.78 -1.09 -1.98
CA GLY A 277 -6.89 -2.55 -1.87
C GLY A 277 -5.73 -3.32 -2.51
N GLN A 278 -4.86 -2.67 -3.27
CA GLN A 278 -3.70 -3.31 -3.92
C GLN A 278 -2.68 -3.73 -2.87
N MET A 279 -2.19 -4.97 -2.97
CA MET A 279 -1.05 -5.44 -2.18
C MET A 279 0.25 -5.03 -2.86
N VAL A 280 1.16 -4.48 -2.08
CA VAL A 280 2.45 -3.98 -2.54
C VAL A 280 3.55 -4.38 -1.55
N GLY A 281 4.78 -4.40 -2.01
CA GLY A 281 5.95 -4.62 -1.17
C GLY A 281 7.11 -3.75 -1.60
N GLY A 282 8.15 -3.71 -0.81
CA GLY A 282 9.31 -2.90 -1.16
C GLY A 282 10.32 -2.79 -0.04
N ASP A 283 11.14 -1.76 -0.13
CA ASP A 283 12.21 -1.51 0.82
C ASP A 283 12.18 -0.05 1.27
N ILE A 284 12.45 0.19 2.56
CA ILE A 284 12.67 1.53 3.11
C ILE A 284 14.17 1.74 3.24
N ALA A 285 14.70 2.82 2.67
CA ALA A 285 16.09 3.24 2.80
C ALA A 285 16.33 3.83 4.20
N ALA A 286 16.66 2.95 5.16
CA ALA A 286 16.74 3.32 6.57
C ALA A 286 18.00 4.13 6.88
N GLU A 287 19.17 3.64 6.44
CA GLU A 287 20.47 4.24 6.69
C GLU A 287 21.38 4.11 5.47
N SER A 288 22.26 5.05 5.28
CA SER A 288 23.34 4.99 4.31
C SER A 288 24.67 5.15 5.03
N ARG A 289 25.50 4.10 5.04
CA ARG A 289 26.85 4.11 5.61
C ARG A 289 27.83 4.36 4.49
N SER A 290 28.31 5.57 4.37
CA SER A 290 29.29 5.96 3.36
C SER A 290 30.72 5.91 3.89
N GLY A 291 31.66 5.57 3.00
CA GLY A 291 33.09 5.55 3.34
C GLY A 291 33.50 4.36 4.24
N THR A 292 32.74 3.28 4.23
CA THR A 292 33.08 2.05 4.95
C THR A 292 34.02 1.18 4.13
N LEU A 293 34.96 0.53 4.81
CA LEU A 293 35.87 -0.42 4.16
C LEU A 293 35.07 -1.64 3.67
N ALA A 294 35.28 -2.02 2.44
CA ALA A 294 34.63 -3.16 1.82
C ALA A 294 35.61 -4.04 1.08
N VAL A 295 35.36 -5.34 1.12
CA VAL A 295 36.09 -6.35 0.34
C VAL A 295 35.12 -7.15 -0.50
N PRO A 296 35.53 -7.71 -1.65
CA PRO A 296 34.71 -8.64 -2.39
C PRO A 296 34.36 -9.86 -1.52
N GLU A 297 33.14 -10.40 -1.65
CA GLU A 297 32.70 -11.62 -0.96
C GLU A 297 33.71 -12.77 -1.12
N SER A 298 34.30 -12.91 -2.32
CA SER A 298 35.32 -13.92 -2.62
C SER A 298 36.60 -13.84 -1.78
N ALA A 299 36.82 -12.75 -1.07
CA ALA A 299 37.98 -12.57 -0.19
C ALA A 299 37.77 -13.15 1.21
N ILE A 300 36.51 -13.39 1.59
CA ILE A 300 36.16 -13.85 2.94
C ILE A 300 36.02 -15.38 2.96
N VAL A 301 36.63 -15.98 3.95
CA VAL A 301 36.55 -17.42 4.25
C VAL A 301 36.07 -17.57 5.68
N TYR A 302 35.23 -18.56 5.95
CA TYR A 302 34.76 -18.88 7.28
C TYR A 302 35.55 -20.03 7.88
N ASP A 303 35.95 -19.89 9.14
CA ASP A 303 36.65 -20.98 9.84
C ASP A 303 35.69 -22.05 10.37
N ALA A 304 36.22 -23.07 11.05
CA ALA A 304 35.42 -24.18 11.57
C ALA A 304 34.39 -23.77 12.65
N GLN A 305 34.49 -22.58 13.19
CA GLN A 305 33.59 -21.96 14.17
C GLN A 305 32.70 -20.86 13.55
N ASP A 306 32.68 -20.80 12.20
CA ASP A 306 31.89 -19.84 11.45
C ASP A 306 32.31 -18.36 11.63
N HIS A 307 33.59 -18.13 12.04
CA HIS A 307 34.13 -16.78 12.14
C HIS A 307 34.69 -16.32 10.79
N PRO A 308 34.36 -15.10 10.34
CA PRO A 308 34.89 -14.57 9.09
C PRO A 308 36.36 -14.19 9.24
N ILE A 309 37.14 -14.67 8.28
CA ILE A 309 38.58 -14.40 8.15
C ILE A 309 38.91 -14.01 6.72
N LEU A 310 40.01 -13.29 6.55
CA LEU A 310 40.61 -13.05 5.26
C LEU A 310 42.16 -13.21 5.32
N PHE A 311 42.79 -13.23 4.16
CA PHE A 311 44.23 -13.28 4.05
C PHE A 311 44.77 -11.96 3.55
N VAL A 312 45.73 -11.37 4.28
CA VAL A 312 46.42 -10.16 3.88
C VAL A 312 47.85 -10.51 3.42
N ARG A 313 48.31 -9.85 2.37
CA ARG A 313 49.69 -9.99 1.90
C ARG A 313 50.58 -9.16 2.82
N LYS A 314 51.58 -9.83 3.40
CA LYS A 314 52.64 -9.19 4.19
C LYS A 314 53.99 -9.64 3.61
N ASP A 315 54.68 -8.71 2.96
CA ASP A 315 55.91 -9.00 2.21
C ASP A 315 55.72 -10.14 1.19
N SER A 316 56.35 -11.29 1.42
CA SER A 316 56.29 -12.49 0.57
C SER A 316 55.34 -13.57 1.08
N ALA A 317 54.63 -13.30 2.17
CA ALA A 317 53.73 -14.27 2.84
C ALA A 317 52.29 -13.76 2.92
N TYR A 318 51.36 -14.68 3.21
CA TYR A 318 49.98 -14.36 3.47
C TYR A 318 49.64 -14.66 4.95
N GLU A 319 49.17 -13.65 5.65
CA GLU A 319 48.76 -13.74 7.04
C GLU A 319 47.26 -13.83 7.18
N ARG A 320 46.77 -14.76 8.02
CA ARG A 320 45.36 -14.88 8.37
C ARG A 320 44.97 -13.76 9.31
N LEU A 321 43.88 -13.06 9.00
CA LEU A 321 43.35 -11.96 9.79
C LEU A 321 41.87 -12.22 10.10
N GLY A 322 41.50 -12.24 11.37
CA GLY A 322 40.08 -12.28 11.80
C GLY A 322 39.45 -10.90 11.64
N ILE A 323 38.28 -10.86 11.10
CA ILE A 323 37.54 -9.62 10.84
C ILE A 323 36.13 -9.69 11.44
N GLN A 324 35.52 -8.52 11.60
CA GLN A 324 34.09 -8.40 11.82
C GLN A 324 33.44 -7.86 10.55
N THR A 325 32.46 -8.57 10.03
CA THR A 325 31.73 -8.20 8.84
C THR A 325 30.44 -7.47 9.20
N GLY A 326 29.98 -6.60 8.32
CA GLY A 326 28.72 -5.89 8.43
C GLY A 326 27.78 -6.26 7.30
N LEU A 327 27.31 -5.27 6.55
CA LEU A 327 26.36 -5.44 5.47
C LEU A 327 27.01 -6.09 4.25
N GLU A 328 26.23 -6.91 3.55
CA GLU A 328 26.58 -7.47 2.25
C GLU A 328 25.68 -6.81 1.19
N GLN A 329 26.30 -6.30 0.13
CA GLN A 329 25.60 -5.65 -0.97
C GLN A 329 26.42 -5.72 -2.27
N ASP A 330 25.77 -6.13 -3.38
CA ASP A 330 26.35 -6.17 -4.73
C ASP A 330 27.66 -6.96 -4.82
N GLY A 331 27.80 -8.09 -4.07
CA GLY A 331 28.98 -8.94 -4.02
C GLY A 331 30.16 -8.35 -3.24
N TRP A 332 29.91 -7.32 -2.41
CA TRP A 332 30.84 -6.71 -1.48
C TRP A 332 30.35 -6.84 -0.05
N ILE A 333 31.28 -7.06 0.85
CA ILE A 333 30.98 -7.18 2.29
C ILE A 333 31.67 -6.05 3.03
N GLU A 334 30.91 -5.36 3.87
CA GLU A 334 31.40 -4.32 4.77
C GLU A 334 32.31 -4.94 5.84
N VAL A 335 33.46 -4.32 6.10
CA VAL A 335 34.36 -4.73 7.17
C VAL A 335 34.31 -3.67 8.28
N LEU A 336 33.72 -4.07 9.41
CA LEU A 336 33.52 -3.19 10.57
C LEU A 336 34.81 -3.02 11.39
N SER A 337 35.61 -4.08 11.49
CA SER A 337 36.88 -4.06 12.22
C SER A 337 37.80 -5.18 11.76
N GLY A 338 39.10 -5.04 12.09
CA GLY A 338 40.12 -6.04 11.82
C GLY A 338 40.97 -5.77 10.56
N LEU A 339 40.56 -4.88 9.64
CA LEU A 339 41.27 -4.60 8.38
C LEU A 339 41.63 -3.12 8.29
N LYS A 340 42.80 -2.82 7.73
CA LYS A 340 43.26 -1.44 7.41
C LYS A 340 43.17 -1.19 5.91
N GLN A 341 43.00 0.05 5.52
CA GLN A 341 42.82 0.46 4.13
C GLN A 341 44.06 0.25 3.26
N ASP A 342 45.26 0.29 3.87
CA ASP A 342 46.56 0.13 3.20
C ASP A 342 47.00 -1.33 2.97
N GLN A 343 46.25 -2.29 3.52
CA GLN A 343 46.56 -3.72 3.41
C GLN A 343 46.03 -4.30 2.09
N PHE A 344 46.77 -5.22 1.51
CA PHE A 344 46.36 -5.97 0.31
C PHE A 344 45.68 -7.27 0.72
N VAL A 345 44.41 -7.42 0.36
CA VAL A 345 43.58 -8.57 0.66
C VAL A 345 43.57 -9.54 -0.50
N VAL A 346 43.66 -10.84 -0.21
CA VAL A 346 43.52 -11.89 -1.22
C VAL A 346 42.08 -11.97 -1.67
N THR A 347 41.83 -11.71 -2.95
CA THR A 347 40.49 -11.72 -3.55
C THR A 347 40.22 -12.98 -4.37
N GLN A 348 41.27 -13.70 -4.80
CA GLN A 348 41.19 -15.01 -5.44
C GLN A 348 42.20 -15.96 -4.81
N GLY A 349 41.80 -17.23 -4.57
CA GLY A 349 42.65 -18.24 -3.95
C GLY A 349 42.65 -18.20 -2.41
N ALA A 350 41.76 -17.44 -1.77
CA ALA A 350 41.63 -17.38 -0.31
C ALA A 350 41.29 -18.75 0.31
N TYR A 351 40.38 -19.52 -0.29
CA TYR A 351 40.05 -20.88 0.11
C TYR A 351 41.21 -21.84 0.01
N GLU A 352 42.01 -21.75 -1.07
CA GLU A 352 43.19 -22.59 -1.25
C GLU A 352 44.30 -22.31 -0.21
N LEU A 353 44.48 -21.05 0.16
CA LEU A 353 45.37 -20.68 1.25
C LEU A 353 44.88 -21.20 2.60
N PHE A 354 43.58 -21.21 2.82
CA PHE A 354 42.97 -21.73 4.04
C PHE A 354 43.23 -23.23 4.19
N TYR A 355 42.94 -24.04 3.16
CA TYR A 355 43.11 -25.49 3.20
C TYR A 355 44.58 -25.91 3.15
N ARG A 356 45.47 -25.20 2.48
CA ARG A 356 46.91 -25.51 2.45
C ARG A 356 47.52 -25.37 3.86
N LYS A 357 47.24 -24.30 4.57
CA LYS A 357 47.70 -24.11 5.96
C LYS A 357 47.02 -25.09 6.93
N PHE A 358 45.80 -25.50 6.68
CA PHE A 358 45.14 -26.54 7.45
C PHE A 358 45.85 -27.87 7.33
N ASN A 359 46.22 -28.29 6.14
CA ASN A 359 46.98 -29.54 5.89
C ASN A 359 48.39 -29.54 6.45
N GLU A 360 49.05 -28.36 6.56
CA GLU A 360 50.36 -28.24 7.18
C GLU A 360 50.30 -28.37 8.72
N GLN A 361 49.20 -27.97 9.35
CA GLN A 361 48.99 -28.11 10.80
C GLN A 361 48.58 -29.55 11.22
N PHE A 362 48.04 -30.35 10.29
CA PHE A 362 47.57 -31.72 10.56
C PHE A 362 48.43 -32.80 9.89
N LYS A 363 49.69 -32.51 9.51
CA LYS A 363 50.64 -33.59 9.18
C LYS A 363 50.91 -34.38 10.44
N VAL A 364 50.24 -35.57 10.53
CA VAL A 364 50.57 -36.59 11.49
C VAL A 364 52.00 -37.01 11.24
N GLN A 365 52.86 -36.89 12.23
CA GLN A 365 54.18 -37.52 12.21
C GLN A 365 53.94 -39.03 12.25
N ASP A 366 54.30 -39.74 11.15
CA ASP A 366 54.49 -41.17 11.15
C ASP A 366 55.73 -41.57 11.94
#